data_6b7ddd7056ab60c73daf4c75053d4bef
#
_entry.id   6b7ddd7056ab60c73daf4c75053d4bef
#
_cell.length_a   1.000
_cell.length_b   1.000
_cell.length_c   1.000
_cell.angle_alpha   90.00
_cell.angle_beta   90.00
_cell.angle_gamma   90.00
#
_symmetry.space_group_name_H-M   'P 1'
#
loop_
_entity.id
_entity.type
_entity.pdbx_description
1 polymer ?
#
loop_
_entity_poly.entity_id
_entity_poly.type
_entity_poly.pdbx_seq_one_letter_code
_entity_poly.pdbx_strand_id
1 'polypeptide(L)'
;AEYSPMMQHYLQTKEEYKDCILFYRLGDFYEMFFEDAKTVSKELELTLTGKSCGLEERAPMCGVPFHAADGYINRLVKKGYKVAICEQVEDPKLAKGIVKREVIRVVTPGTNIDMQSLDEAKNNYLMCIVYIGDKYGIATTDVTTGDFFVTEVDSERKLLDELNRFSPTEIICNEPFYMSGVDIDDMKERMGIAVSALDSWYFGDDLAKETLLSHFHVQSLEGLGLMDYDCGVIASAALLKYLYETQKNTLSNILELRPYSIGKYMIIDSSSRRNLELVETMREKQKRGSLLWVLDKTKTAMGARLLRSYVEQPLIDKTEILKRQELITNLNDQEITREELREYLGPIYDLERLITRITYQTANPRDMIAFCNSLEMLPPIKTLLEDLKGELATGIREHFDCLEDLCALLKSSINDDPPISVRDGNIIKTGYNEEVDRLRNASTDGKKWLADLEGKEREKTGIKNLRIKYNKVFGYYLEVTNSFKDQVPDYYVRKQTLTNAERYITPELKELEDIILGAEDKLFSLEYNLFSDVREQIAKEVERIQKTAKAVAAIDVFASLALVAERNNYVCPKMNEKGVIDIKNGRHPVVEQMIENDMFIANDTYL
;
A
#
# COMPACT_ATOMS: atom_id res chain seq x y z
N ALA A 1 14.64 28.01 33.31
CA ALA A 1 13.69 26.91 33.06
C ALA A 1 13.99 26.30 31.70
N GLU A 2 14.10 24.99 31.65
CA GLU A 2 14.40 24.24 30.44
C GLU A 2 13.27 23.26 30.13
N TYR A 3 13.11 22.96 28.83
CA TYR A 3 12.20 21.90 28.40
C TYR A 3 12.66 20.55 28.96
N SER A 4 11.71 19.65 29.22
CA SER A 4 12.01 18.26 29.61
C SER A 4 12.82 17.54 28.52
N PRO A 5 13.59 16.48 28.88
CA PRO A 5 14.37 15.74 27.86
C PRO A 5 13.53 15.24 26.68
N MET A 6 12.32 14.76 26.94
CA MET A 6 11.40 14.34 25.90
C MET A 6 11.04 15.50 24.96
N MET A 7 10.69 16.66 25.53
CA MET A 7 10.30 17.83 24.74
C MET A 7 11.49 18.41 23.96
N GLN A 8 12.69 18.34 24.50
CA GLN A 8 13.91 18.73 23.78
C GLN A 8 14.11 17.85 22.56
N HIS A 9 13.93 16.54 22.69
CA HIS A 9 14.02 15.60 21.56
C HIS A 9 12.93 15.86 20.54
N TYR A 10 11.69 16.11 20.97
CA TYR A 10 10.59 16.47 20.07
C TYR A 10 10.92 17.70 19.25
N LEU A 11 11.37 18.77 19.89
CA LEU A 11 11.71 20.04 19.22
C LEU A 11 12.87 19.89 18.23
N GLN A 12 13.88 19.10 18.60
CA GLN A 12 15.01 18.80 17.72
C GLN A 12 14.55 18.01 16.49
N THR A 13 13.69 17.03 16.67
CA THR A 13 13.12 16.24 15.57
C THR A 13 12.25 17.13 14.66
N LYS A 14 11.40 17.97 15.27
CA LYS A 14 10.54 18.91 14.52
C LYS A 14 11.36 19.87 13.67
N GLU A 15 12.51 20.31 14.13
CA GLU A 15 13.40 21.20 13.39
C GLU A 15 13.89 20.56 12.08
N GLU A 16 14.12 19.24 12.09
CA GLU A 16 14.51 18.50 10.89
C GLU A 16 13.34 18.29 9.91
N TYR A 17 12.10 18.34 10.42
CA TYR A 17 10.87 18.08 9.64
C TYR A 17 9.88 19.23 9.77
N LYS A 18 10.36 20.46 9.59
CA LYS A 18 9.57 21.70 9.76
C LYS A 18 8.31 21.75 8.91
N ASP A 19 8.37 21.22 7.69
CA ASP A 19 7.30 21.26 6.72
C ASP A 19 6.30 20.09 6.87
N CYS A 20 6.53 19.24 7.87
CA CYS A 20 5.68 18.08 8.16
C CYS A 20 4.92 18.28 9.47
N ILE A 21 3.74 17.68 9.56
CA ILE A 21 3.09 17.43 10.85
C ILE A 21 3.86 16.28 11.50
N LEU A 22 4.36 16.46 12.71
CA LEU A 22 5.14 15.43 13.41
C LEU A 22 4.24 14.62 14.35
N PHE A 23 4.08 13.34 14.03
CA PHE A 23 3.40 12.36 14.90
C PHE A 23 4.45 11.70 15.77
N TYR A 24 4.45 12.07 17.03
CA TYR A 24 5.48 11.66 18.00
C TYR A 24 4.93 10.57 18.93
N ARG A 25 5.50 9.36 18.87
CA ARG A 25 5.01 8.21 19.66
C ARG A 25 5.33 8.39 21.14
N LEU A 26 4.28 8.40 21.96
CA LEU A 26 4.35 8.40 23.41
C LEU A 26 3.37 7.36 23.96
N GLY A 27 3.90 6.26 24.49
CA GLY A 27 3.08 5.15 24.96
C GLY A 27 2.22 4.58 23.84
N ASP A 28 0.90 4.56 24.02
CA ASP A 28 -0.05 4.01 23.06
C ASP A 28 -0.62 5.08 22.11
N PHE A 29 -0.06 6.28 22.10
CA PHE A 29 -0.53 7.40 21.31
C PHE A 29 0.57 7.96 20.43
N TYR A 30 0.17 8.60 19.33
CA TYR A 30 0.96 9.61 18.65
C TYR A 30 0.46 10.96 19.15
N GLU A 31 1.36 11.77 19.67
CA GLU A 31 1.05 13.11 20.18
C GLU A 31 1.67 14.19 19.29
N MET A 32 0.95 15.29 19.14
CA MET A 32 1.38 16.48 18.44
C MET A 32 1.41 17.64 19.41
N PHE A 33 2.39 18.55 19.26
CA PHE A 33 2.60 19.65 20.17
C PHE A 33 2.69 20.99 19.44
N PHE A 34 2.45 22.08 20.16
CA PHE A 34 2.57 23.45 19.70
C PHE A 34 1.72 23.71 18.45
N GLU A 35 2.31 24.27 17.39
CA GLU A 35 1.56 24.61 16.17
C GLU A 35 0.95 23.39 15.47
N ASP A 36 1.65 22.25 15.48
CA ASP A 36 1.12 21.02 14.91
C ASP A 36 -0.15 20.57 15.66
N ALA A 37 -0.15 20.69 16.99
CA ALA A 37 -1.33 20.37 17.81
C ALA A 37 -2.52 21.25 17.45
N LYS A 38 -2.30 22.53 17.27
CA LYS A 38 -3.36 23.49 16.88
C LYS A 38 -3.90 23.17 15.49
N THR A 39 -3.02 22.91 14.54
CA THR A 39 -3.39 22.56 13.17
C THR A 39 -4.18 21.26 13.11
N VAL A 40 -3.68 20.20 13.73
CA VAL A 40 -4.31 18.87 13.71
C VAL A 40 -5.65 18.87 14.44
N SER A 41 -5.73 19.54 15.60
CA SER A 41 -6.99 19.60 16.35
C SER A 41 -8.08 20.30 15.54
N LYS A 42 -7.74 21.34 14.78
CA LYS A 42 -8.67 22.03 13.89
C LYS A 42 -9.05 21.16 12.68
N GLU A 43 -8.07 20.58 12.00
CA GLU A 43 -8.30 19.81 10.77
C GLU A 43 -9.03 18.49 11.02
N LEU A 44 -8.78 17.85 12.14
CA LEU A 44 -9.35 16.54 12.48
C LEU A 44 -10.41 16.59 13.57
N GLU A 45 -10.77 17.79 14.03
CA GLU A 45 -11.76 17.99 15.10
C GLU A 45 -11.39 17.24 16.40
N LEU A 46 -10.10 17.26 16.74
CA LEU A 46 -9.61 16.64 17.98
C LEU A 46 -9.57 17.66 19.11
N THR A 47 -9.69 17.17 20.35
CA THR A 47 -9.58 18.00 21.54
C THR A 47 -8.16 18.52 21.71
N LEU A 48 -8.01 19.84 21.77
CA LEU A 48 -6.73 20.48 22.11
C LEU A 48 -6.60 20.56 23.62
N THR A 49 -5.55 19.96 24.17
CA THR A 49 -5.25 19.94 25.59
C THR A 49 -3.88 20.56 25.87
N GLY A 50 -3.35 20.39 27.06
CA GLY A 50 -2.01 20.82 27.40
C GLY A 50 -1.24 19.69 28.08
N LYS A 51 0.07 19.65 27.83
CA LYS A 51 0.99 18.69 28.45
C LYS A 51 2.13 19.42 29.17
N SER A 52 2.50 18.93 30.34
CA SER A 52 3.68 19.45 31.04
C SER A 52 4.93 19.22 30.21
N CYS A 53 5.69 20.28 29.97
CA CYS A 53 6.87 20.26 29.08
C CYS A 53 8.17 20.65 29.80
N GLY A 54 8.14 20.82 31.14
CA GLY A 54 9.28 21.27 31.93
C GLY A 54 9.28 22.79 32.19
N LEU A 55 8.39 23.54 31.54
CA LEU A 55 8.17 24.96 31.80
C LEU A 55 6.89 25.15 32.61
N GLU A 56 6.69 26.35 33.14
CA GLU A 56 5.46 26.69 33.88
C GLU A 56 4.21 26.57 33.02
N GLU A 57 4.27 27.07 31.79
CA GLU A 57 3.18 26.92 30.83
C GLU A 57 3.18 25.52 30.23
N ARG A 58 2.01 24.94 30.10
CA ARG A 58 1.84 23.65 29.44
C ARG A 58 1.87 23.81 27.91
N ALA A 59 2.53 22.87 27.23
CA ALA A 59 2.55 22.86 25.78
C ALA A 59 1.18 22.46 25.22
N PRO A 60 0.64 23.19 24.22
CA PRO A 60 -0.56 22.72 23.52
C PRO A 60 -0.32 21.33 22.96
N MET A 61 -1.29 20.43 23.10
CA MET A 61 -1.16 19.04 22.70
C MET A 61 -2.48 18.48 22.20
N CYS A 62 -2.44 17.65 21.19
CA CYS A 62 -3.50 16.71 20.85
C CYS A 62 -2.85 15.36 20.51
N GLY A 63 -3.66 14.30 20.48
CA GLY A 63 -3.12 12.97 20.23
C GLY A 63 -4.16 12.03 19.65
N VAL A 64 -3.66 10.98 19.01
CA VAL A 64 -4.48 9.90 18.44
C VAL A 64 -3.93 8.55 18.90
N PRO A 65 -4.80 7.55 19.15
CA PRO A 65 -4.32 6.21 19.45
C PRO A 65 -3.48 5.67 18.30
N PHE A 66 -2.34 5.04 18.60
CA PHE A 66 -1.44 4.58 17.54
C PHE A 66 -2.09 3.54 16.62
N HIS A 67 -2.97 2.70 17.15
CA HIS A 67 -3.68 1.68 16.37
C HIS A 67 -4.73 2.26 15.41
N ALA A 68 -5.15 3.50 15.61
CA ALA A 68 -6.12 4.20 14.76
C ALA A 68 -5.46 5.31 13.92
N ALA A 69 -4.14 5.44 13.97
CA ALA A 69 -3.42 6.56 13.37
C ALA A 69 -3.57 6.65 11.86
N ASP A 70 -3.63 5.50 11.16
CA ASP A 70 -3.67 5.47 9.69
C ASP A 70 -4.86 6.27 9.13
N GLY A 71 -6.04 6.14 9.74
CA GLY A 71 -7.22 6.91 9.32
C GLY A 71 -7.01 8.41 9.46
N TYR A 72 -6.41 8.85 10.55
CA TYR A 72 -6.11 10.27 10.79
C TYR A 72 -5.03 10.79 9.85
N ILE A 73 -3.97 10.01 9.64
CA ILE A 73 -2.90 10.36 8.70
C ILE A 73 -3.46 10.52 7.29
N ASN A 74 -4.30 9.60 6.85
CA ASN A 74 -4.94 9.64 5.53
C ASN A 74 -5.78 10.91 5.35
N ARG A 75 -6.51 11.32 6.37
CA ARG A 75 -7.31 12.55 6.33
C ARG A 75 -6.44 13.80 6.18
N LEU A 76 -5.32 13.86 6.90
CA LEU A 76 -4.37 14.97 6.78
C LEU A 76 -3.69 15.00 5.40
N VAL A 77 -3.25 13.84 4.93
CA VAL A 77 -2.56 13.71 3.64
C VAL A 77 -3.49 14.10 2.48
N LYS A 78 -4.77 13.72 2.53
CA LYS A 78 -5.77 14.14 1.54
C LYS A 78 -5.97 15.65 1.49
N LYS A 79 -5.71 16.36 2.59
CA LYS A 79 -5.77 17.81 2.66
C LYS A 79 -4.45 18.49 2.21
N GLY A 80 -3.47 17.69 1.78
CA GLY A 80 -2.18 18.17 1.28
C GLY A 80 -1.08 18.25 2.32
N TYR A 81 -1.32 17.85 3.56
CA TYR A 81 -0.29 17.82 4.60
C TYR A 81 0.66 16.65 4.40
N LYS A 82 1.91 16.84 4.84
CA LYS A 82 2.90 15.77 4.96
C LYS A 82 2.99 15.38 6.43
N VAL A 83 3.08 14.10 6.71
CA VAL A 83 3.12 13.58 8.10
C VAL A 83 4.40 12.79 8.31
N ALA A 84 5.24 13.26 9.23
CA ALA A 84 6.43 12.52 9.67
C ALA A 84 6.05 11.66 10.87
N ILE A 85 6.36 10.37 10.79
CA ILE A 85 6.05 9.40 11.85
C ILE A 85 7.31 9.12 12.65
N CYS A 86 7.34 9.61 13.89
CA CYS A 86 8.44 9.38 14.82
C CYS A 86 8.04 8.26 15.77
N GLU A 87 8.69 7.12 15.61
CA GLU A 87 8.35 5.88 16.32
C GLU A 87 9.40 5.50 17.36
N GLN A 88 8.99 4.74 18.36
CA GLN A 88 9.89 4.13 19.32
C GLN A 88 10.67 2.99 18.64
N VAL A 89 11.99 3.05 18.70
CA VAL A 89 12.87 2.08 18.02
C VAL A 89 13.61 1.18 18.98
N GLU A 90 13.26 1.22 20.27
CA GLU A 90 13.75 0.29 21.28
C GLU A 90 12.61 -0.11 22.23
N ASP A 91 12.78 -1.23 22.94
CA ASP A 91 11.81 -1.68 23.94
C ASP A 91 11.80 -0.69 25.11
N PRO A 92 10.65 -0.11 25.48
CA PRO A 92 10.54 0.78 26.63
C PRO A 92 11.05 0.15 27.94
N LYS A 93 10.94 -1.18 28.09
CA LYS A 93 11.42 -1.91 29.26
C LYS A 93 12.93 -1.95 29.36
N LEU A 94 13.64 -1.80 28.24
CA LEU A 94 15.11 -1.86 28.18
C LEU A 94 15.75 -0.48 28.10
N ALA A 95 14.95 0.58 28.00
CA ALA A 95 15.44 1.93 27.85
C ALA A 95 16.13 2.45 29.10
N LYS A 96 17.29 3.07 28.92
CA LYS A 96 17.99 3.84 29.95
C LYS A 96 17.68 5.32 29.69
N GLY A 97 16.75 5.86 30.48
CA GLY A 97 16.25 7.22 30.30
C GLY A 97 15.04 7.25 29.38
N ILE A 98 14.95 8.25 28.47
CA ILE A 98 13.85 8.31 27.50
C ILE A 98 14.02 7.21 26.42
N VAL A 99 12.91 6.65 26.00
CA VAL A 99 12.89 5.65 24.92
C VAL A 99 13.43 6.26 23.63
N LYS A 100 14.33 5.56 22.96
CA LYS A 100 14.89 6.02 21.68
C LYS A 100 13.79 6.08 20.63
N ARG A 101 13.72 7.21 19.92
CA ARG A 101 12.75 7.46 18.86
C ARG A 101 13.45 8.02 17.64
N GLU A 102 12.95 7.66 16.47
CA GLU A 102 13.40 8.24 15.20
C GLU A 102 12.26 8.28 14.19
N VAL A 103 12.37 9.16 13.22
CA VAL A 103 11.41 9.21 12.11
C VAL A 103 11.65 8.02 11.19
N ILE A 104 10.65 7.15 11.09
CA ILE A 104 10.72 5.93 10.29
C ILE A 104 10.14 6.10 8.90
N ARG A 105 9.30 7.12 8.69
CA ARG A 105 8.65 7.36 7.41
C ARG A 105 8.02 8.75 7.40
N VAL A 106 7.98 9.35 6.20
CA VAL A 106 7.18 10.55 5.94
C VAL A 106 6.10 10.16 4.93
N VAL A 107 4.84 10.36 5.29
CA VAL A 107 3.70 10.10 4.40
C VAL A 107 3.31 11.40 3.72
N THR A 108 3.25 11.37 2.39
CA THR A 108 2.86 12.51 1.56
C THR A 108 1.73 12.07 0.62
N PRO A 109 1.03 12.99 -0.05
CA PRO A 109 -0.05 12.59 -0.95
C PRO A 109 0.35 11.55 -2.01
N GLY A 110 1.55 11.68 -2.59
CA GLY A 110 2.06 10.78 -3.62
C GLY A 110 2.81 9.56 -3.09
N THR A 111 3.00 9.42 -1.78
CA THR A 111 3.71 8.29 -1.17
C THR A 111 2.83 7.45 -0.25
N ASN A 112 1.54 7.73 -0.20
CA ASN A 112 0.59 6.95 0.60
C ASN A 112 0.43 5.55 -0.02
N ILE A 113 0.60 4.52 0.80
CA ILE A 113 0.44 3.10 0.39
C ILE A 113 -0.73 2.41 1.08
N ASP A 114 -1.54 3.15 1.83
CA ASP A 114 -2.70 2.58 2.53
C ASP A 114 -3.80 2.22 1.52
N MET A 115 -4.03 0.92 1.35
CA MET A 115 -5.02 0.39 0.41
C MET A 115 -6.46 0.81 0.72
N GLN A 116 -6.78 1.10 1.98
CA GLN A 116 -8.12 1.54 2.37
C GLN A 116 -8.40 2.99 1.96
N SER A 117 -7.37 3.80 1.83
CA SER A 117 -7.46 5.20 1.48
C SER A 117 -7.41 5.46 -0.03
N LEU A 118 -6.78 4.55 -0.79
CA LEU A 118 -6.55 4.71 -2.22
C LEU A 118 -7.65 4.06 -3.05
N ASP A 119 -7.99 4.70 -4.19
CA ASP A 119 -8.88 4.10 -5.17
C ASP A 119 -8.13 2.95 -5.87
N GLU A 120 -8.67 1.74 -5.78
CA GLU A 120 -8.05 0.54 -6.37
C GLU A 120 -7.98 0.58 -7.90
N ALA A 121 -8.89 1.32 -8.53
CA ALA A 121 -8.99 1.43 -9.99
C ALA A 121 -8.12 2.55 -10.57
N LYS A 122 -7.39 3.28 -9.73
CA LYS A 122 -6.54 4.40 -10.16
C LYS A 122 -5.13 4.27 -9.57
N ASN A 123 -4.14 4.63 -10.39
CA ASN A 123 -2.79 4.83 -9.89
C ASN A 123 -2.73 6.06 -8.98
N ASN A 124 -1.80 6.04 -8.03
CA ASN A 124 -1.50 7.20 -7.19
C ASN A 124 -0.12 7.72 -7.58
N TYR A 125 -0.09 8.69 -8.49
CA TYR A 125 1.17 9.17 -9.06
C TYR A 125 1.79 10.31 -8.28
N LEU A 126 3.11 10.21 -8.10
CA LEU A 126 4.01 11.25 -7.64
C LEU A 126 4.88 11.66 -8.83
N MET A 127 4.92 12.94 -9.14
CA MET A 127 5.66 13.44 -10.30
C MET A 127 6.75 14.42 -9.87
N CYS A 128 7.94 14.28 -10.43
CA CYS A 128 9.02 15.24 -10.30
C CYS A 128 9.19 16.00 -11.63
N ILE A 129 9.14 17.32 -11.56
CA ILE A 129 9.30 18.18 -12.73
C ILE A 129 10.53 19.05 -12.53
N VAL A 130 11.45 19.00 -13.48
CA VAL A 130 12.68 19.80 -13.48
C VAL A 130 12.68 20.67 -14.73
N TYR A 131 12.78 21.98 -14.54
CA TYR A 131 12.90 22.94 -15.63
C TYR A 131 14.35 23.42 -15.72
N ILE A 132 15.02 23.06 -16.80
CA ILE A 132 16.43 23.42 -17.06
C ILE A 132 16.57 23.80 -18.54
N GLY A 133 17.08 25.01 -18.78
CA GLY A 133 17.16 25.54 -20.14
C GLY A 133 15.84 25.47 -20.84
N ASP A 134 15.23 25.63 -21.63
CA ASP A 134 13.89 25.59 -22.19
C ASP A 134 13.22 24.21 -22.22
N LYS A 135 13.68 23.26 -21.40
CA LYS A 135 13.14 21.90 -21.35
C LYS A 135 12.62 21.54 -19.98
N TYR A 136 11.62 20.65 -19.97
CA TYR A 136 11.08 20.03 -18.75
C TYR A 136 11.45 18.55 -18.71
N GLY A 137 12.14 18.14 -17.67
CA GLY A 137 12.32 16.72 -17.36
C GLY A 137 11.19 16.27 -16.43
N ILE A 138 10.56 15.16 -16.75
CA ILE A 138 9.42 14.64 -16.01
C ILE A 138 9.68 13.19 -15.61
N ALA A 139 9.71 12.92 -14.31
CA ALA A 139 9.78 11.57 -13.77
C ALA A 139 8.50 11.33 -12.96
N THR A 140 7.84 10.21 -13.19
CA THR A 140 6.56 9.91 -12.57
C THR A 140 6.59 8.49 -12.01
N THR A 141 6.19 8.33 -10.76
CA THR A 141 6.14 7.02 -10.12
C THR A 141 4.82 6.78 -9.41
N ASP A 142 4.39 5.53 -9.38
CA ASP A 142 3.40 5.03 -8.45
C ASP A 142 4.13 4.15 -7.45
N VAL A 143 4.29 4.62 -6.23
CA VAL A 143 4.99 3.88 -5.17
C VAL A 143 4.29 2.58 -4.86
N THR A 144 2.96 2.54 -5.00
CA THR A 144 2.16 1.34 -4.68
C THR A 144 2.33 0.21 -5.68
N THR A 145 2.74 0.50 -6.91
CA THR A 145 2.92 -0.50 -7.97
C THR A 145 4.37 -0.68 -8.40
N GLY A 146 5.23 0.27 -8.05
CA GLY A 146 6.63 0.28 -8.47
C GLY A 146 6.86 0.83 -9.88
N ASP A 147 5.83 1.34 -10.54
CA ASP A 147 5.96 1.95 -11.87
C ASP A 147 6.80 3.23 -11.79
N PHE A 148 7.68 3.42 -12.76
CA PHE A 148 8.56 4.58 -12.81
C PHE A 148 8.80 4.97 -14.28
N PHE A 149 8.29 6.14 -14.67
CA PHE A 149 8.34 6.63 -16.04
C PHE A 149 9.17 7.91 -16.13
N VAL A 150 9.85 8.10 -17.26
CA VAL A 150 10.68 9.29 -17.50
C VAL A 150 10.45 9.81 -18.92
N THR A 151 10.30 11.11 -19.04
CA THR A 151 10.26 11.77 -20.35
C THR A 151 10.84 13.19 -20.26
N GLU A 152 11.00 13.81 -21.43
CA GLU A 152 11.32 15.23 -21.55
C GLU A 152 10.36 15.87 -22.53
N VAL A 153 9.97 17.11 -22.25
CA VAL A 153 9.14 17.91 -23.13
C VAL A 153 9.75 19.31 -23.27
N ASP A 154 9.48 19.96 -24.40
CA ASP A 154 10.07 21.24 -24.75
C ASP A 154 9.09 22.41 -24.70
N SER A 155 7.88 22.19 -24.20
CA SER A 155 6.88 23.25 -24.09
C SER A 155 5.97 23.06 -22.89
N GLU A 156 5.41 24.16 -22.40
CA GLU A 156 4.41 24.15 -21.32
C GLU A 156 3.16 23.35 -21.72
N ARG A 157 2.74 23.47 -22.95
CA ARG A 157 1.58 22.74 -23.47
C ARG A 157 1.76 21.22 -23.33
N LYS A 158 2.90 20.69 -23.76
CA LYS A 158 3.22 19.27 -23.65
C LYS A 158 3.32 18.83 -22.19
N LEU A 159 3.86 19.69 -21.33
CA LEU A 159 3.90 19.45 -19.89
C LEU A 159 2.48 19.32 -19.32
N LEU A 160 1.59 20.23 -19.66
CA LEU A 160 0.20 20.21 -19.18
C LEU A 160 -0.55 18.97 -19.68
N ASP A 161 -0.27 18.52 -20.89
CA ASP A 161 -0.85 17.27 -21.42
C ASP A 161 -0.40 16.05 -20.59
N GLU A 162 0.88 16.00 -20.20
CA GLU A 162 1.39 14.94 -19.32
C GLU A 162 0.79 15.01 -17.91
N LEU A 163 0.61 16.22 -17.37
CA LEU A 163 -0.07 16.40 -16.08
C LEU A 163 -1.51 15.91 -16.10
N ASN A 164 -2.24 16.22 -17.15
CA ASN A 164 -3.64 15.79 -17.29
C ASN A 164 -3.74 14.27 -17.51
N ARG A 165 -2.78 13.69 -18.22
CA ARG A 165 -2.73 12.25 -18.45
C ARG A 165 -2.47 11.46 -17.16
N PHE A 166 -1.46 11.86 -16.38
CA PHE A 166 -1.12 11.16 -15.15
C PHE A 166 -2.00 11.54 -13.96
N SER A 167 -2.50 12.75 -13.95
CA SER A 167 -3.27 13.30 -12.82
C SER A 167 -2.58 13.02 -11.47
N PRO A 168 -1.32 13.47 -11.29
CA PRO A 168 -0.60 13.17 -10.07
C PRO A 168 -1.28 13.80 -8.85
N THR A 169 -1.12 13.17 -7.69
CA THR A 169 -1.61 13.71 -6.42
C THR A 169 -0.58 14.64 -5.78
N GLU A 170 0.67 14.48 -6.18
CA GLU A 170 1.78 15.29 -5.66
C GLU A 170 2.79 15.58 -6.76
N ILE A 171 3.30 16.81 -6.78
CA ILE A 171 4.41 17.23 -7.63
C ILE A 171 5.53 17.76 -6.76
N ILE A 172 6.74 17.28 -6.98
CA ILE A 172 7.98 17.87 -6.47
C ILE A 172 8.73 18.49 -7.64
N CYS A 173 9.39 19.59 -7.44
CA CYS A 173 10.02 20.32 -8.54
C CYS A 173 11.24 21.11 -8.08
N ASN A 174 12.05 21.56 -9.04
CA ASN A 174 13.12 22.49 -8.77
C ASN A 174 12.56 23.93 -8.71
N GLU A 175 13.31 24.83 -8.12
CA GLU A 175 12.91 26.24 -7.99
C GLU A 175 12.67 26.92 -9.35
N PRO A 176 13.53 26.71 -10.39
CA PRO A 176 13.26 27.25 -11.71
C PRO A 176 11.89 26.90 -12.28
N PHE A 177 11.41 25.68 -12.07
CA PHE A 177 10.05 25.30 -12.47
C PHE A 177 9.00 26.09 -11.70
N TYR A 178 9.14 26.18 -10.38
CA TYR A 178 8.21 26.89 -9.50
C TYR A 178 8.07 28.36 -9.91
N MET A 179 9.15 28.96 -10.41
CA MET A 179 9.23 30.37 -10.83
C MET A 179 9.07 30.55 -12.34
N SER A 180 8.79 29.52 -13.10
CA SER A 180 8.80 29.54 -14.58
C SER A 180 7.62 30.27 -15.24
N GLY A 181 6.62 30.67 -14.46
CA GLY A 181 5.40 31.27 -14.99
C GLY A 181 4.28 30.27 -15.27
N VAL A 182 4.53 28.98 -15.07
CA VAL A 182 3.46 27.97 -15.06
C VAL A 182 2.56 28.24 -13.86
N ASP A 183 1.24 28.11 -14.05
CA ASP A 183 0.27 28.42 -13.00
C ASP A 183 0.22 27.33 -11.92
N ILE A 184 1.11 27.45 -10.95
CA ILE A 184 1.20 26.53 -9.81
C ILE A 184 -0.06 26.60 -8.94
N ASP A 185 -0.62 27.80 -8.77
CA ASP A 185 -1.84 27.97 -7.96
C ASP A 185 -3.03 27.24 -8.59
N ASP A 186 -3.14 27.24 -9.91
CA ASP A 186 -4.17 26.46 -10.62
C ASP A 186 -4.00 24.97 -10.37
N MET A 187 -2.76 24.46 -10.36
CA MET A 187 -2.49 23.06 -10.05
C MET A 187 -2.95 22.70 -8.63
N LYS A 188 -2.67 23.56 -7.66
CA LYS A 188 -3.05 23.36 -6.26
C LYS A 188 -4.55 23.46 -6.04
N GLU A 189 -5.18 24.50 -6.55
CA GLU A 189 -6.58 24.82 -6.26
C GLU A 189 -7.57 24.07 -7.15
N ARG A 190 -7.37 24.08 -8.46
CA ARG A 190 -8.28 23.45 -9.42
C ARG A 190 -8.02 21.97 -9.58
N MET A 191 -6.76 21.54 -9.68
CA MET A 191 -6.39 20.16 -9.91
C MET A 191 -6.19 19.38 -8.60
N GLY A 192 -6.13 20.05 -7.46
CA GLY A 192 -5.97 19.39 -6.16
C GLY A 192 -4.61 18.73 -5.95
N ILE A 193 -3.56 19.25 -6.62
CA ILE A 193 -2.23 18.66 -6.56
C ILE A 193 -1.41 19.36 -5.47
N ALA A 194 -0.76 18.60 -4.60
CA ALA A 194 0.22 19.13 -3.67
C ALA A 194 1.53 19.41 -4.42
N VAL A 195 1.97 20.67 -4.48
CA VAL A 195 3.19 21.06 -5.20
C VAL A 195 4.21 21.62 -4.23
N SER A 196 5.43 21.08 -4.26
CA SER A 196 6.54 21.52 -3.40
C SER A 196 7.81 21.72 -4.23
N ALA A 197 8.47 22.87 -4.06
CA ALA A 197 9.82 23.08 -4.58
C ALA A 197 10.82 22.48 -3.59
N LEU A 198 11.76 21.68 -4.09
CA LEU A 198 12.81 21.08 -3.27
C LEU A 198 14.11 21.89 -3.32
N ASP A 199 14.96 21.66 -2.34
CA ASP A 199 16.28 22.31 -2.28
C ASP A 199 17.15 21.92 -3.48
N SER A 200 18.04 22.82 -3.88
CA SER A 200 18.88 22.67 -5.07
C SER A 200 19.76 21.41 -5.05
N TRP A 201 20.12 20.89 -3.87
CA TRP A 201 20.97 19.70 -3.77
C TRP A 201 20.31 18.42 -4.33
N TYR A 202 18.98 18.39 -4.45
CA TYR A 202 18.28 17.26 -5.09
C TYR A 202 18.58 17.16 -6.60
N PHE A 203 18.97 18.26 -7.22
CA PHE A 203 19.00 18.39 -8.68
C PHE A 203 20.42 18.54 -9.26
N GLY A 204 21.44 18.09 -8.53
CA GLY A 204 22.81 18.14 -9.01
C GLY A 204 23.09 17.11 -10.10
N ASP A 205 23.72 17.54 -11.20
CA ASP A 205 24.06 16.67 -12.35
C ASP A 205 24.98 15.52 -11.99
N ASP A 206 26.02 15.80 -11.21
CA ASP A 206 27.07 14.83 -10.89
C ASP A 206 26.55 13.66 -10.07
N LEU A 207 25.63 13.91 -9.14
CA LEU A 207 25.05 12.89 -8.28
C LEU A 207 23.87 12.17 -8.92
N ALA A 208 23.23 12.78 -9.91
CA ALA A 208 22.05 12.21 -10.55
C ALA A 208 22.36 10.89 -11.22
N LYS A 209 23.42 10.84 -12.02
CA LYS A 209 23.88 9.65 -12.70
C LYS A 209 24.19 8.53 -11.70
N GLU A 210 24.97 8.82 -10.66
CA GLU A 210 25.34 7.83 -9.63
C GLU A 210 24.13 7.26 -8.92
N THR A 211 23.16 8.09 -8.58
CA THR A 211 21.93 7.67 -7.92
C THR A 211 21.18 6.63 -8.75
N LEU A 212 21.01 6.90 -10.05
CA LEU A 212 20.31 6.00 -10.97
C LEU A 212 21.08 4.70 -11.19
N LEU A 213 22.39 4.77 -11.43
CA LEU A 213 23.21 3.59 -11.68
C LEU A 213 23.25 2.67 -10.45
N SER A 214 23.35 3.25 -9.28
CA SER A 214 23.35 2.51 -8.01
C SER A 214 22.02 1.83 -7.73
N HIS A 215 20.92 2.56 -7.88
CA HIS A 215 19.60 2.01 -7.59
C HIS A 215 19.20 0.87 -8.54
N PHE A 216 19.42 1.06 -9.84
CA PHE A 216 19.01 0.09 -10.86
C PHE A 216 20.08 -0.95 -11.19
N HIS A 217 21.24 -0.92 -10.52
CA HIS A 217 22.33 -1.87 -10.69
C HIS A 217 22.83 -1.98 -12.14
N VAL A 218 22.96 -0.85 -12.80
CA VAL A 218 23.49 -0.75 -14.17
C VAL A 218 24.79 0.03 -14.19
N GLN A 219 25.60 -0.14 -15.25
CA GLN A 219 26.92 0.49 -15.36
C GLN A 219 26.90 1.81 -16.14
N SER A 220 25.82 2.07 -16.89
CA SER A 220 25.71 3.28 -17.70
C SER A 220 24.26 3.70 -17.90
N LEU A 221 24.04 4.97 -18.24
CA LEU A 221 22.71 5.50 -18.58
C LEU A 221 22.14 4.83 -19.82
N GLU A 222 22.97 4.32 -20.72
CA GLU A 222 22.56 3.56 -21.90
C GLU A 222 21.73 2.33 -21.50
N GLY A 223 22.13 1.64 -20.44
CA GLY A 223 21.40 0.49 -19.90
C GLY A 223 20.00 0.85 -19.40
N LEU A 224 19.75 2.11 -19.12
CA LEU A 224 18.43 2.63 -18.71
C LEU A 224 17.66 3.28 -19.87
N GLY A 225 18.29 3.44 -21.05
CA GLY A 225 17.70 4.14 -22.18
C GLY A 225 17.65 5.66 -22.00
N LEU A 226 18.50 6.22 -21.15
CA LEU A 226 18.47 7.64 -20.77
C LEU A 226 19.58 8.49 -21.41
N MET A 227 20.27 8.00 -22.43
CA MET A 227 21.39 8.74 -23.04
C MET A 227 21.00 10.12 -23.57
N ASP A 228 19.77 10.28 -24.05
CA ASP A 228 19.28 11.52 -24.64
C ASP A 228 18.36 12.32 -23.70
N TYR A 229 18.31 11.96 -22.40
CA TYR A 229 17.39 12.54 -21.43
C TYR A 229 18.13 13.32 -20.32
N ASP A 230 18.79 14.41 -20.64
CA ASP A 230 19.56 15.19 -19.64
C ASP A 230 18.70 15.67 -18.47
N CYS A 231 17.59 16.33 -18.77
CA CYS A 231 16.66 16.79 -17.74
C CYS A 231 15.93 15.63 -17.07
N GLY A 232 15.62 14.60 -17.85
CA GLY A 232 14.96 13.37 -17.34
C GLY A 232 15.82 12.62 -16.34
N VAL A 233 17.13 12.58 -16.54
CA VAL A 233 18.09 11.99 -15.59
C VAL A 233 18.03 12.72 -14.26
N ILE A 234 18.05 14.04 -14.28
CA ILE A 234 17.99 14.87 -13.07
C ILE A 234 16.65 14.67 -12.35
N ALA A 235 15.54 14.70 -13.09
CA ALA A 235 14.21 14.50 -12.53
C ALA A 235 14.07 13.11 -11.89
N SER A 236 14.56 12.07 -12.55
CA SER A 236 14.52 10.70 -12.04
C SER A 236 15.33 10.52 -10.77
N ALA A 237 16.54 11.07 -10.76
CA ALA A 237 17.41 11.01 -9.58
C ALA A 237 16.83 11.79 -8.41
N ALA A 238 16.27 12.97 -8.65
CA ALA A 238 15.62 13.77 -7.62
C ALA A 238 14.41 13.03 -7.03
N LEU A 239 13.61 12.38 -7.87
CA LEU A 239 12.47 11.59 -7.43
C LEU A 239 12.91 10.42 -6.55
N LEU A 240 13.94 9.68 -6.94
CA LEU A 240 14.49 8.59 -6.11
C LEU A 240 15.02 9.10 -4.77
N LYS A 241 15.75 10.21 -4.77
CA LYS A 241 16.25 10.82 -3.53
C LYS A 241 15.11 11.19 -2.59
N TYR A 242 14.06 11.79 -3.13
CA TYR A 242 12.86 12.13 -2.35
C TYR A 242 12.23 10.89 -1.74
N LEU A 243 12.14 9.81 -2.50
CA LEU A 243 11.60 8.54 -2.02
C LEU A 243 12.49 7.90 -0.94
N TYR A 244 13.82 7.93 -1.10
CA TYR A 244 14.73 7.45 -0.05
C TYR A 244 14.56 8.25 1.25
N GLU A 245 14.46 9.57 1.14
CA GLU A 245 14.31 10.46 2.30
C GLU A 245 12.95 10.29 3.00
N THR A 246 11.88 10.03 2.25
CA THR A 246 10.53 9.92 2.81
C THR A 246 10.17 8.49 3.21
N GLN A 247 10.53 7.50 2.43
CA GLN A 247 10.15 6.11 2.68
C GLN A 247 11.11 5.39 3.64
N LYS A 248 12.37 5.84 3.74
CA LYS A 248 13.38 5.28 4.65
C LYS A 248 13.62 3.78 4.46
N ASN A 249 13.56 3.31 3.21
CA ASN A 249 13.82 1.91 2.86
C ASN A 249 14.60 1.80 1.55
N THR A 250 14.88 0.59 1.08
CA THR A 250 15.70 0.35 -0.10
C THR A 250 14.95 0.49 -1.43
N LEU A 251 13.65 0.78 -1.39
CA LEU A 251 12.78 0.91 -2.57
C LEU A 251 12.89 -0.31 -3.50
N SER A 252 12.92 -1.50 -2.93
CA SER A 252 13.13 -2.75 -3.67
C SER A 252 11.98 -3.10 -4.62
N ASN A 253 10.83 -2.43 -4.48
CA ASN A 253 9.69 -2.56 -5.39
C ASN A 253 9.85 -1.74 -6.68
N ILE A 254 10.78 -0.77 -6.72
CA ILE A 254 11.08 0.02 -7.92
C ILE A 254 12.26 -0.64 -8.64
N LEU A 255 11.94 -1.50 -9.60
CA LEU A 255 12.92 -2.35 -10.29
C LEU A 255 13.32 -1.84 -11.66
N GLU A 256 12.42 -1.14 -12.35
CA GLU A 256 12.59 -0.65 -13.70
C GLU A 256 12.31 0.83 -13.81
N LEU A 257 13.04 1.48 -14.69
CA LEU A 257 12.78 2.82 -15.15
C LEU A 257 12.41 2.74 -16.63
N ARG A 258 11.25 3.30 -17.00
CA ARG A 258 10.75 3.27 -18.36
C ARG A 258 10.79 4.65 -19.01
N PRO A 259 11.82 4.93 -19.82
CA PRO A 259 11.82 6.14 -20.63
C PRO A 259 10.80 6.03 -21.74
N TYR A 260 10.13 7.12 -22.06
CA TYR A 260 9.24 7.18 -23.21
C TYR A 260 9.37 8.52 -23.92
N SER A 261 9.12 8.51 -25.22
CA SER A 261 9.05 9.72 -26.00
C SER A 261 7.59 10.02 -26.37
N ILE A 262 7.23 11.29 -26.33
CA ILE A 262 5.92 11.75 -26.77
C ILE A 262 5.88 11.60 -28.30
N GLY A 263 5.03 10.73 -28.80
CA GLY A 263 4.94 10.42 -30.23
C GLY A 263 4.81 8.94 -30.54
N LYS A 264 5.10 8.05 -29.59
CA LYS A 264 4.81 6.61 -29.72
C LYS A 264 3.34 6.29 -29.51
N TYR A 265 2.62 7.21 -28.88
CA TYR A 265 1.21 7.06 -28.55
C TYR A 265 0.43 8.21 -29.15
N MET A 266 -0.87 8.04 -29.28
CA MET A 266 -1.74 9.10 -29.74
C MET A 266 -1.69 10.26 -28.75
N ILE A 267 -1.36 11.45 -29.25
CA ILE A 267 -1.37 12.68 -28.43
C ILE A 267 -2.81 13.11 -28.25
N ILE A 268 -3.28 13.14 -27.01
CA ILE A 268 -4.61 13.61 -26.65
C ILE A 268 -4.42 14.80 -25.72
N ASP A 269 -4.75 16.01 -26.19
CA ASP A 269 -4.63 17.19 -25.36
C ASP A 269 -5.70 17.18 -24.24
N SER A 270 -5.53 18.08 -23.27
CA SER A 270 -6.41 18.12 -22.09
C SER A 270 -7.87 18.42 -22.46
N SER A 271 -8.11 19.27 -23.45
CA SER A 271 -9.46 19.58 -23.93
C SER A 271 -10.13 18.39 -24.58
N SER A 272 -9.42 17.70 -25.47
CA SER A 272 -9.91 16.51 -26.16
C SER A 272 -10.19 15.37 -25.16
N ARG A 273 -9.28 15.17 -24.22
CA ARG A 273 -9.42 14.15 -23.17
C ARG A 273 -10.69 14.36 -22.35
N ARG A 274 -10.93 15.59 -21.94
CA ARG A 274 -12.12 15.98 -21.18
C ARG A 274 -13.39 15.88 -22.03
N ASN A 275 -13.37 16.44 -23.25
CA ASN A 275 -14.55 16.51 -24.11
C ASN A 275 -14.97 15.13 -24.66
N LEU A 276 -14.03 14.22 -24.85
CA LEU A 276 -14.34 12.84 -25.24
C LEU A 276 -14.82 11.98 -24.08
N GLU A 277 -14.72 12.49 -22.85
CA GLU A 277 -15.08 11.75 -21.63
C GLU A 277 -14.50 10.34 -21.64
N LEU A 278 -13.19 10.26 -21.80
CA LEU A 278 -12.47 8.98 -21.91
C LEU A 278 -12.55 8.16 -20.63
N VAL A 279 -12.31 8.78 -19.48
CA VAL A 279 -12.23 8.08 -18.20
C VAL A 279 -13.22 8.60 -17.16
N GLU A 280 -13.75 9.80 -17.35
CA GLU A 280 -14.76 10.40 -16.47
C GLU A 280 -15.64 11.38 -17.25
N THR A 281 -16.86 11.62 -16.75
CA THR A 281 -17.78 12.56 -17.35
C THR A 281 -17.39 14.02 -17.03
N MET A 282 -17.78 14.96 -17.91
CA MET A 282 -17.44 16.38 -17.75
C MET A 282 -18.13 17.02 -16.56
N ARG A 283 -19.40 16.70 -16.34
CA ARG A 283 -20.21 17.32 -15.29
C ARG A 283 -19.96 16.76 -13.91
N GLU A 284 -20.15 15.46 -13.79
CA GLU A 284 -20.16 14.78 -12.50
C GLU A 284 -18.80 14.17 -12.12
N LYS A 285 -17.86 14.18 -13.05
CA LYS A 285 -16.51 13.62 -12.88
C LYS A 285 -16.53 12.20 -12.32
N GLN A 286 -17.48 11.40 -12.82
CA GLN A 286 -17.64 10.00 -12.44
C GLN A 286 -17.28 9.09 -13.62
N LYS A 287 -16.94 7.86 -13.34
CA LYS A 287 -16.60 6.84 -14.33
C LYS A 287 -17.80 6.48 -15.20
N ARG A 288 -18.96 6.30 -14.59
CA ARG A 288 -20.18 5.91 -15.30
C ARG A 288 -20.54 6.96 -16.37
N GLY A 289 -20.73 6.51 -17.60
CA GLY A 289 -20.99 7.37 -18.75
C GLY A 289 -19.74 7.77 -19.52
N SER A 290 -18.54 7.31 -19.09
CA SER A 290 -17.30 7.50 -19.82
C SER A 290 -17.03 6.30 -20.75
N LEU A 291 -16.07 6.46 -21.67
CA LEU A 291 -15.63 5.34 -22.52
C LEU A 291 -15.06 4.20 -21.69
N LEU A 292 -14.24 4.52 -20.68
CA LEU A 292 -13.67 3.52 -19.77
C LEU A 292 -14.78 2.68 -19.11
N TRP A 293 -15.85 3.30 -18.68
CA TRP A 293 -16.99 2.60 -18.07
C TRP A 293 -17.58 1.52 -19.01
N VAL A 294 -17.70 1.81 -20.31
CA VAL A 294 -18.20 0.84 -21.28
C VAL A 294 -17.22 -0.33 -21.42
N LEU A 295 -15.92 -0.06 -21.46
CA LEU A 295 -14.88 -1.05 -21.73
C LEU A 295 -14.46 -1.86 -20.50
N ASP A 296 -14.69 -1.34 -19.30
CA ASP A 296 -14.17 -1.95 -18.08
C ASP A 296 -15.10 -3.01 -17.49
N LYS A 297 -14.81 -4.24 -17.83
CA LYS A 297 -15.37 -5.45 -17.22
C LYS A 297 -14.25 -6.28 -16.59
N THR A 298 -13.14 -5.64 -16.27
CA THR A 298 -12.00 -6.30 -15.61
C THR A 298 -12.39 -6.92 -14.27
N LYS A 299 -11.69 -7.98 -13.91
CA LYS A 299 -11.92 -8.73 -12.67
C LYS A 299 -10.94 -8.34 -11.55
N THR A 300 -9.81 -7.74 -11.91
CA THR A 300 -8.76 -7.38 -10.96
C THR A 300 -8.57 -5.86 -10.92
N ALA A 301 -8.14 -5.34 -9.78
CA ALA A 301 -7.76 -3.93 -9.66
C ALA A 301 -6.59 -3.58 -10.58
N MET A 302 -5.63 -4.49 -10.72
CA MET A 302 -4.48 -4.33 -11.61
C MET A 302 -4.93 -4.18 -13.07
N GLY A 303 -5.88 -5.01 -13.50
CA GLY A 303 -6.47 -4.93 -14.84
C GLY A 303 -7.21 -3.62 -15.06
N ALA A 304 -7.97 -3.16 -14.07
CA ALA A 304 -8.70 -1.89 -14.14
C ALA A 304 -7.73 -0.70 -14.35
N ARG A 305 -6.65 -0.67 -13.62
CA ARG A 305 -5.62 0.39 -13.77
C ARG A 305 -4.96 0.33 -15.15
N LEU A 306 -4.62 -0.86 -15.61
CA LEU A 306 -3.98 -1.05 -16.91
C LEU A 306 -4.91 -0.65 -18.05
N LEU A 307 -6.18 -1.04 -18.00
CA LEU A 307 -7.17 -0.66 -19.01
C LEU A 307 -7.35 0.86 -19.05
N ARG A 308 -7.41 1.51 -17.90
CA ARG A 308 -7.45 2.97 -17.83
C ARG A 308 -6.27 3.60 -18.56
N SER A 309 -5.06 3.09 -18.35
CA SER A 309 -3.87 3.59 -19.04
C SER A 309 -3.93 3.38 -20.54
N TYR A 310 -4.50 2.28 -21.01
CA TYR A 310 -4.69 2.01 -22.43
C TYR A 310 -5.67 3.00 -23.08
N VAL A 311 -6.74 3.35 -22.38
CA VAL A 311 -7.72 4.34 -22.86
C VAL A 311 -7.10 5.74 -22.91
N GLU A 312 -6.34 6.10 -21.89
CA GLU A 312 -5.67 7.40 -21.79
C GLU A 312 -4.50 7.55 -22.77
N GLN A 313 -3.92 6.45 -23.20
CA GLN A 313 -2.73 6.43 -24.04
C GLN A 313 -2.86 5.39 -25.15
N PRO A 314 -3.72 5.64 -26.16
CA PRO A 314 -3.90 4.72 -27.27
C PRO A 314 -2.63 4.56 -28.11
N LEU A 315 -2.42 3.38 -28.65
CA LEU A 315 -1.32 3.10 -29.56
C LEU A 315 -1.53 3.76 -30.91
N ILE A 316 -0.43 4.13 -31.57
CA ILE A 316 -0.44 4.60 -32.97
C ILE A 316 0.32 3.65 -33.92
N ASP A 317 1.17 2.79 -33.37
CA ASP A 317 1.91 1.80 -34.16
C ASP A 317 0.97 0.70 -34.63
N LYS A 318 0.81 0.58 -35.94
CA LYS A 318 -0.06 -0.43 -36.56
C LYS A 318 0.30 -1.85 -36.14
N THR A 319 1.58 -2.18 -36.10
CA THR A 319 2.04 -3.52 -35.70
C THR A 319 1.59 -3.87 -34.27
N GLU A 320 1.74 -2.94 -33.35
CA GLU A 320 1.34 -3.15 -31.95
C GLU A 320 -0.19 -3.20 -31.81
N ILE A 321 -0.92 -2.41 -32.58
CA ILE A 321 -2.40 -2.45 -32.60
C ILE A 321 -2.87 -3.82 -33.07
N LEU A 322 -2.28 -4.34 -34.16
CA LEU A 322 -2.64 -5.65 -34.71
C LEU A 322 -2.41 -6.79 -33.71
N LYS A 323 -1.35 -6.71 -32.90
CA LYS A 323 -1.10 -7.69 -31.86
C LYS A 323 -2.22 -7.71 -30.80
N ARG A 324 -2.70 -6.55 -30.39
CA ARG A 324 -3.83 -6.43 -29.46
C ARG A 324 -5.11 -6.98 -30.08
N GLN A 325 -5.40 -6.63 -31.31
CA GLN A 325 -6.58 -7.13 -32.05
C GLN A 325 -6.55 -8.64 -32.21
N GLU A 326 -5.39 -9.22 -32.50
CA GLU A 326 -5.21 -10.66 -32.61
C GLU A 326 -5.59 -11.38 -31.31
N LEU A 327 -5.13 -10.89 -30.16
CA LEU A 327 -5.45 -11.50 -28.87
C LEU A 327 -6.94 -11.39 -28.54
N ILE A 328 -7.56 -10.24 -28.81
CA ILE A 328 -9.01 -10.04 -28.59
C ILE A 328 -9.80 -11.02 -29.47
N THR A 329 -9.43 -11.13 -30.74
CA THR A 329 -10.08 -12.06 -31.68
C THR A 329 -9.94 -13.51 -31.20
N ASN A 330 -8.74 -13.90 -30.77
CA ASN A 330 -8.47 -15.26 -30.28
C ASN A 330 -9.30 -15.59 -29.05
N LEU A 331 -9.43 -14.64 -28.11
CA LEU A 331 -10.26 -14.82 -26.92
C LEU A 331 -11.74 -14.98 -27.26
N ASN A 332 -12.23 -14.27 -28.28
CA ASN A 332 -13.62 -14.41 -28.71
C ASN A 332 -13.85 -15.70 -29.52
N ASP A 333 -12.85 -16.20 -30.24
CA ASP A 333 -12.91 -17.52 -30.88
C ASP A 333 -12.91 -18.66 -29.84
N GLN A 334 -12.41 -18.40 -28.65
CA GLN A 334 -12.35 -19.37 -27.55
C GLN A 334 -13.13 -18.86 -26.34
N GLU A 335 -14.42 -18.71 -26.51
CA GLU A 335 -15.33 -18.14 -25.53
C GLU A 335 -15.28 -18.86 -24.18
N ILE A 336 -15.23 -20.20 -24.19
CA ILE A 336 -15.16 -20.99 -22.94
C ILE A 336 -13.87 -20.68 -22.19
N THR A 337 -12.74 -20.65 -22.88
CA THR A 337 -11.44 -20.30 -22.29
C THR A 337 -11.49 -18.88 -21.70
N ARG A 338 -12.04 -17.94 -22.43
CA ARG A 338 -12.19 -16.54 -21.96
C ARG A 338 -13.00 -16.47 -20.67
N GLU A 339 -14.15 -17.13 -20.61
CA GLU A 339 -15.02 -17.07 -19.42
C GLU A 339 -14.41 -17.81 -18.22
N GLU A 340 -13.72 -18.92 -18.44
CA GLU A 340 -12.99 -19.60 -17.37
C GLU A 340 -11.84 -18.74 -16.83
N LEU A 341 -11.08 -18.06 -17.71
CA LEU A 341 -10.06 -17.11 -17.29
C LEU A 341 -10.66 -16.04 -16.38
N ARG A 342 -11.80 -15.49 -16.75
CA ARG A 342 -12.47 -14.45 -15.98
C ARG A 342 -12.91 -14.95 -14.60
N GLU A 343 -13.36 -16.19 -14.50
CA GLU A 343 -13.71 -16.80 -13.22
C GLU A 343 -12.50 -16.91 -12.28
N TYR A 344 -11.36 -17.40 -12.81
CA TYR A 344 -10.14 -17.54 -11.99
C TYR A 344 -9.49 -16.20 -11.67
N LEU A 345 -9.69 -15.18 -12.49
CA LEU A 345 -9.17 -13.83 -12.22
C LEU A 345 -9.92 -13.14 -11.06
N GLY A 346 -11.21 -13.45 -10.89
CA GLY A 346 -12.04 -12.79 -9.88
C GLY A 346 -11.49 -12.82 -8.46
N PRO A 347 -11.03 -13.97 -7.93
CA PRO A 347 -10.49 -14.05 -6.57
C PRO A 347 -9.09 -13.47 -6.38
N ILE A 348 -8.39 -13.09 -7.44
CA ILE A 348 -7.02 -12.58 -7.35
C ILE A 348 -7.03 -11.18 -6.73
N TYR A 349 -6.27 -11.05 -5.65
CA TYR A 349 -6.06 -9.79 -4.95
C TYR A 349 -5.16 -8.85 -5.74
N ASP A 350 -5.04 -7.61 -5.30
CA ASP A 350 -4.13 -6.63 -5.91
C ASP A 350 -2.67 -6.98 -5.58
N LEU A 351 -2.08 -7.83 -6.42
CA LEU A 351 -0.71 -8.33 -6.20
C LEU A 351 0.34 -7.23 -6.28
N GLU A 352 0.13 -6.22 -7.13
CA GLU A 352 1.07 -5.11 -7.27
C GLU A 352 1.16 -4.30 -5.96
N ARG A 353 0.03 -3.90 -5.41
CA ARG A 353 -0.02 -3.13 -4.16
C ARG A 353 0.35 -3.99 -2.95
N LEU A 354 0.01 -5.25 -3.00
CA LEU A 354 0.32 -6.18 -1.91
C LEU A 354 1.82 -6.45 -1.78
N ILE A 355 2.52 -6.68 -2.90
CA ILE A 355 3.98 -6.90 -2.83
C ILE A 355 4.71 -5.64 -2.36
N THR A 356 4.23 -4.46 -2.69
CA THR A 356 4.79 -3.22 -2.15
C THR A 356 4.66 -3.17 -0.63
N ARG A 357 3.50 -3.52 -0.07
CA ARG A 357 3.30 -3.58 1.38
C ARG A 357 4.17 -4.64 2.03
N ILE A 358 4.39 -5.75 1.35
CA ILE A 358 5.30 -6.80 1.83
C ILE A 358 6.74 -6.28 1.89
N THR A 359 7.21 -5.60 0.85
CA THR A 359 8.56 -5.00 0.83
C THR A 359 8.71 -3.88 1.85
N TYR A 360 7.65 -3.18 2.18
CA TYR A 360 7.63 -2.12 3.21
C TYR A 360 7.47 -2.69 4.62
N GLN A 361 7.31 -4.00 4.78
CA GLN A 361 7.10 -4.68 6.06
C GLN A 361 5.82 -4.24 6.79
N THR A 362 4.81 -3.80 6.04
CA THR A 362 3.51 -3.38 6.58
C THR A 362 2.39 -4.40 6.35
N ALA A 363 2.64 -5.43 5.54
CA ALA A 363 1.65 -6.47 5.29
C ALA A 363 1.40 -7.29 6.57
N ASN A 364 0.13 -7.51 6.88
CA ASN A 364 -0.29 -8.28 8.05
C ASN A 364 -0.53 -9.77 7.70
N PRO A 365 -0.79 -10.65 8.68
CA PRO A 365 -1.02 -12.06 8.41
C PRO A 365 -2.18 -12.35 7.46
N ARG A 366 -3.26 -11.59 7.51
CA ARG A 366 -4.41 -11.75 6.58
C ARG A 366 -4.05 -11.36 5.16
N ASP A 367 -3.20 -10.35 4.99
CA ASP A 367 -2.65 -9.99 3.68
C ASP A 367 -1.87 -11.15 3.08
N MET A 368 -1.09 -11.85 3.90
CA MET A 368 -0.31 -13.01 3.45
C MET A 368 -1.20 -14.17 3.03
N ILE A 369 -2.32 -14.38 3.70
CA ILE A 369 -3.29 -15.41 3.32
C ILE A 369 -4.05 -15.00 2.04
N ALA A 370 -4.41 -13.73 1.89
CA ALA A 370 -5.00 -13.21 0.65
C ALA A 370 -4.05 -13.42 -0.53
N PHE A 371 -2.75 -13.20 -0.29
CA PHE A 371 -1.70 -13.48 -1.27
C PHE A 371 -1.65 -14.97 -1.64
N CYS A 372 -1.64 -15.83 -0.64
CA CYS A 372 -1.65 -17.29 -0.85
C CYS A 372 -2.85 -17.75 -1.68
N ASN A 373 -4.06 -17.30 -1.31
CA ASN A 373 -5.28 -17.63 -2.03
C ASN A 373 -5.25 -17.15 -3.48
N SER A 374 -4.66 -15.99 -3.73
CA SER A 374 -4.47 -15.46 -5.08
C SER A 374 -3.53 -16.34 -5.89
N LEU A 375 -2.43 -16.81 -5.29
CA LEU A 375 -1.45 -17.67 -5.95
C LEU A 375 -2.06 -19.02 -6.37
N GLU A 376 -3.04 -19.52 -5.64
CA GLU A 376 -3.74 -20.76 -5.99
C GLU A 376 -4.49 -20.67 -7.31
N MET A 377 -4.88 -19.47 -7.72
CA MET A 377 -5.57 -19.23 -9.00
C MET A 377 -4.63 -19.22 -10.20
N LEU A 378 -3.33 -19.10 -9.99
CA LEU A 378 -2.37 -18.95 -11.07
C LEU A 378 -2.16 -20.21 -11.93
N PRO A 379 -2.03 -21.44 -11.37
CA PRO A 379 -1.86 -22.63 -12.18
C PRO A 379 -3.00 -22.86 -13.19
N PRO A 380 -4.30 -22.83 -12.81
CA PRO A 380 -5.37 -22.99 -13.79
C PRO A 380 -5.38 -21.88 -14.84
N ILE A 381 -5.03 -20.64 -14.48
CA ILE A 381 -4.92 -19.56 -15.47
C ILE A 381 -3.81 -19.86 -16.48
N LYS A 382 -2.65 -20.30 -16.02
CA LYS A 382 -1.53 -20.63 -16.89
C LYS A 382 -1.89 -21.73 -17.90
N THR A 383 -2.60 -22.76 -17.44
CA THR A 383 -3.10 -23.83 -18.30
C THR A 383 -4.02 -23.29 -19.39
N LEU A 384 -4.95 -22.40 -19.02
CA LEU A 384 -5.85 -21.77 -19.99
C LEU A 384 -5.12 -20.88 -21.00
N LEU A 385 -4.06 -20.20 -20.58
CA LEU A 385 -3.25 -19.37 -21.47
C LEU A 385 -2.57 -20.18 -22.58
N GLU A 386 -2.34 -21.46 -22.38
CA GLU A 386 -1.75 -22.34 -23.40
C GLU A 386 -2.66 -22.52 -24.62
N ASP A 387 -3.96 -22.33 -24.47
CA ASP A 387 -4.93 -22.41 -25.55
C ASP A 387 -4.95 -21.15 -26.42
N LEU A 388 -4.35 -20.06 -25.97
CA LEU A 388 -4.32 -18.78 -26.66
C LEU A 388 -3.11 -18.69 -27.57
N LYS A 389 -3.32 -18.10 -28.75
CA LYS A 389 -2.29 -17.94 -29.79
C LYS A 389 -1.99 -16.47 -30.05
N GLY A 390 -0.83 -16.22 -30.61
CA GLY A 390 -0.40 -14.90 -30.98
C GLY A 390 0.76 -14.40 -30.14
N GLU A 391 1.36 -13.31 -30.59
CA GLU A 391 2.58 -12.77 -29.99
C GLU A 391 2.34 -12.24 -28.58
N LEU A 392 1.24 -11.53 -28.33
CA LEU A 392 0.90 -11.05 -26.99
C LEU A 392 0.59 -12.19 -26.05
N ALA A 393 -0.16 -13.21 -26.48
CA ALA A 393 -0.46 -14.38 -25.67
C ALA A 393 0.83 -15.10 -25.26
N THR A 394 1.77 -15.26 -26.19
CA THR A 394 3.07 -15.87 -25.91
C THR A 394 3.85 -15.07 -24.88
N GLY A 395 3.90 -13.75 -25.04
CA GLY A 395 4.58 -12.86 -24.08
C GLY A 395 3.98 -12.94 -22.68
N ILE A 396 2.65 -12.97 -22.58
CA ILE A 396 1.96 -13.11 -21.30
C ILE A 396 2.32 -14.45 -20.64
N ARG A 397 2.29 -15.55 -21.41
CA ARG A 397 2.68 -16.88 -20.87
C ARG A 397 4.12 -16.91 -20.37
N GLU A 398 5.04 -16.32 -21.10
CA GLU A 398 6.47 -16.31 -20.72
C GLU A 398 6.73 -15.56 -19.42
N HIS A 399 5.95 -14.53 -19.13
CA HIS A 399 6.07 -13.75 -17.90
C HIS A 399 5.18 -14.25 -16.76
N PHE A 400 4.42 -15.32 -17.00
CA PHE A 400 3.45 -15.85 -16.04
C PHE A 400 4.09 -16.97 -15.23
N ASP A 401 4.60 -16.63 -14.05
CA ASP A 401 5.17 -17.56 -13.07
C ASP A 401 4.08 -17.90 -12.04
N CYS A 402 3.80 -19.17 -11.86
CA CYS A 402 2.76 -19.61 -10.89
C CYS A 402 3.17 -19.44 -9.44
N LEU A 403 4.43 -19.11 -9.14
CA LEU A 403 4.94 -18.84 -7.79
C LEU A 403 4.59 -19.97 -6.80
N GLU A 404 4.67 -21.22 -7.26
CA GLU A 404 4.26 -22.40 -6.48
C GLU A 404 5.06 -22.57 -5.19
N ASP A 405 6.36 -22.24 -5.23
CA ASP A 405 7.23 -22.27 -4.06
C ASP A 405 6.76 -21.29 -2.98
N LEU A 406 6.35 -20.10 -3.37
CA LEU A 406 5.84 -19.09 -2.44
C LEU A 406 4.48 -19.50 -1.86
N CYS A 407 3.62 -20.06 -2.69
CA CYS A 407 2.33 -20.60 -2.24
C CYS A 407 2.54 -21.70 -1.22
N ALA A 408 3.46 -22.64 -1.49
CA ALA A 408 3.79 -23.73 -0.56
C ALA A 408 4.34 -23.20 0.76
N LEU A 409 5.22 -22.20 0.72
CA LEU A 409 5.76 -21.56 1.93
C LEU A 409 4.63 -20.96 2.78
N LEU A 410 3.73 -20.22 2.16
CA LEU A 410 2.63 -19.57 2.88
C LEU A 410 1.66 -20.60 3.48
N LYS A 411 1.31 -21.65 2.72
CA LYS A 411 0.43 -22.71 3.20
C LYS A 411 1.01 -23.47 4.38
N SER A 412 2.32 -23.67 4.40
CA SER A 412 2.97 -24.41 5.48
C SER A 412 3.24 -23.55 6.73
N SER A 413 3.33 -22.23 6.59
CA SER A 413 3.80 -21.34 7.65
C SER A 413 2.71 -20.55 8.35
N ILE A 414 1.71 -20.07 7.61
CA ILE A 414 0.69 -19.16 8.15
C ILE A 414 -0.61 -19.91 8.36
N ASN A 415 -1.27 -19.68 9.49
CA ASN A 415 -2.59 -20.24 9.76
C ASN A 415 -3.61 -19.80 8.71
N ASP A 416 -4.57 -20.66 8.42
CA ASP A 416 -5.60 -20.40 7.41
C ASP A 416 -6.52 -19.22 7.77
N ASP A 417 -6.76 -19.01 9.06
CA ASP A 417 -7.57 -17.90 9.57
C ASP A 417 -6.79 -17.15 10.65
N PRO A 418 -5.75 -16.41 10.24
CA PRO A 418 -4.92 -15.68 11.20
C PRO A 418 -5.60 -14.39 11.67
N PRO A 419 -5.19 -13.83 12.84
CA PRO A 419 -5.67 -12.53 13.27
C PRO A 419 -5.13 -11.42 12.36
N ILE A 420 -5.75 -10.24 12.43
CA ILE A 420 -5.29 -9.06 11.69
C ILE A 420 -3.91 -8.63 12.20
N SER A 421 -3.73 -8.61 13.52
CA SER A 421 -2.50 -8.14 14.15
C SER A 421 -1.58 -9.30 14.53
N VAL A 422 -0.29 -9.12 14.26
CA VAL A 422 0.77 -10.02 14.73
C VAL A 422 0.74 -10.14 16.26
N ARG A 423 0.29 -9.10 16.93
CA ARG A 423 0.21 -9.04 18.41
C ARG A 423 -0.81 -9.98 19.02
N ASP A 424 -1.81 -10.40 18.24
CA ASP A 424 -2.86 -11.29 18.73
C ASP A 424 -2.42 -12.76 18.80
N GLY A 425 -1.24 -13.09 18.27
CA GLY A 425 -0.70 -14.43 18.27
C GLY A 425 -1.43 -15.39 17.32
N ASN A 426 -1.13 -16.68 17.42
CA ASN A 426 -1.75 -17.73 16.60
C ASN A 426 -1.61 -17.50 15.09
N ILE A 427 -0.43 -17.06 14.68
CA ILE A 427 -0.11 -16.73 13.29
C ILE A 427 0.53 -17.90 12.57
N ILE A 428 1.49 -18.56 13.22
CA ILE A 428 2.28 -19.64 12.64
C ILE A 428 1.53 -20.95 12.74
N LYS A 429 1.48 -21.65 11.63
CA LYS A 429 0.77 -22.94 11.52
C LYS A 429 1.45 -24.02 12.34
N THR A 430 0.64 -24.87 12.96
CA THR A 430 1.13 -26.06 13.67
C THR A 430 1.94 -26.95 12.71
N GLY A 431 3.10 -27.38 13.15
CA GLY A 431 4.00 -28.22 12.35
C GLY A 431 5.05 -27.47 11.54
N TYR A 432 4.97 -26.15 11.46
CA TYR A 432 5.96 -25.34 10.74
C TYR A 432 7.29 -25.21 11.50
N ASN A 433 7.19 -25.06 12.84
CA ASN A 433 8.37 -24.85 13.69
C ASN A 433 8.19 -25.64 14.99
N GLU A 434 9.14 -26.48 15.33
CA GLU A 434 9.07 -27.34 16.52
C GLU A 434 8.99 -26.55 17.82
N GLU A 435 9.72 -25.44 17.91
CA GLU A 435 9.73 -24.60 19.12
C GLU A 435 8.39 -23.90 19.32
N VAL A 436 7.74 -23.45 18.24
CA VAL A 436 6.39 -22.87 18.32
C VAL A 436 5.41 -23.91 18.86
N ASP A 437 5.45 -25.14 18.33
CA ASP A 437 4.57 -26.23 18.78
C ASP A 437 4.81 -26.55 20.24
N ARG A 438 6.08 -26.62 20.66
CA ARG A 438 6.46 -26.88 22.05
C ARG A 438 5.92 -25.79 22.99
N LEU A 439 6.10 -24.54 22.63
CA LEU A 439 5.64 -23.40 23.44
C LEU A 439 4.11 -23.31 23.53
N ARG A 440 3.42 -23.63 22.45
CA ARG A 440 1.94 -23.71 22.45
C ARG A 440 1.43 -24.80 23.37
N ASN A 441 2.06 -25.97 23.34
CA ASN A 441 1.71 -27.09 24.21
C ASN A 441 1.97 -26.72 25.67
N ALA A 442 3.09 -26.06 25.98
CA ALA A 442 3.39 -25.59 27.32
C ALA A 442 2.34 -24.59 27.82
N SER A 443 1.88 -23.66 26.98
CA SER A 443 0.83 -22.70 27.32
C SER A 443 -0.52 -23.40 27.58
N THR A 444 -0.88 -24.38 26.77
CA THR A 444 -2.11 -25.18 26.92
C THR A 444 -2.05 -26.04 28.18
N ASP A 445 -0.93 -26.73 28.40
CA ASP A 445 -0.70 -27.54 29.60
C ASP A 445 -0.69 -26.68 30.86
N GLY A 446 -0.14 -25.45 30.76
CA GLY A 446 -0.15 -24.49 31.86
C GLY A 446 -1.56 -24.12 32.32
N LYS A 447 -2.50 -23.92 31.39
CA LYS A 447 -3.90 -23.65 31.72
C LYS A 447 -4.54 -24.85 32.41
N LYS A 448 -4.21 -26.04 31.97
CA LYS A 448 -4.66 -27.29 32.59
C LYS A 448 -4.08 -27.40 34.00
N TRP A 449 -2.81 -27.11 34.20
CA TRP A 449 -2.17 -27.11 35.51
C TRP A 449 -2.80 -26.10 36.48
N LEU A 450 -3.21 -24.92 35.98
CA LEU A 450 -3.94 -23.93 36.81
C LEU A 450 -5.30 -24.50 37.22
N ALA A 451 -6.04 -25.15 36.34
CA ALA A 451 -7.32 -25.77 36.68
C ALA A 451 -7.13 -26.89 37.70
N ASP A 452 -6.09 -27.72 37.57
CA ASP A 452 -5.75 -28.78 38.50
C ASP A 452 -5.37 -28.25 39.87
N LEU A 453 -4.59 -27.14 39.92
CA LEU A 453 -4.21 -26.46 41.14
C LEU A 453 -5.46 -25.88 41.85
N GLU A 454 -6.37 -25.27 41.10
CA GLU A 454 -7.63 -24.75 41.63
C GLU A 454 -8.44 -25.86 42.28
N GLY A 455 -8.60 -27.00 41.63
CA GLY A 455 -9.29 -28.17 42.16
C GLY A 455 -8.62 -28.74 43.40
N LYS A 456 -7.29 -28.85 43.37
CA LYS A 456 -6.47 -29.33 44.49
C LYS A 456 -6.61 -28.44 45.72
N GLU A 457 -6.54 -27.12 45.51
CA GLU A 457 -6.67 -26.13 46.60
C GLU A 457 -8.09 -26.08 47.19
N ARG A 458 -9.13 -26.25 46.35
CA ARG A 458 -10.51 -26.37 46.83
C ARG A 458 -10.67 -27.56 47.73
N GLU A 459 -10.14 -28.70 47.33
CA GLU A 459 -10.21 -29.94 48.08
C GLU A 459 -9.43 -29.84 49.40
N LYS A 460 -8.23 -29.30 49.33
CA LYS A 460 -7.32 -29.13 50.47
C LYS A 460 -7.83 -28.11 51.53
N THR A 461 -8.45 -27.03 51.08
CA THR A 461 -8.94 -25.95 51.93
C THR A 461 -10.42 -26.12 52.34
N GLY A 462 -11.19 -26.91 51.58
CA GLY A 462 -12.62 -27.00 51.78
C GLY A 462 -13.41 -25.80 51.30
N ILE A 463 -12.77 -24.84 50.61
CA ILE A 463 -13.38 -23.61 50.09
C ILE A 463 -13.99 -23.93 48.73
N LYS A 464 -15.32 -24.07 48.67
CA LYS A 464 -16.04 -24.52 47.44
C LYS A 464 -16.00 -23.51 46.29
N ASN A 465 -15.93 -22.24 46.55
CA ASN A 465 -15.97 -21.16 45.56
C ASN A 465 -14.62 -20.51 45.31
N LEU A 466 -13.55 -21.18 45.70
CA LEU A 466 -12.20 -20.76 45.37
C LEU A 466 -11.99 -20.75 43.86
N ARG A 467 -11.48 -19.64 43.32
CA ARG A 467 -11.20 -19.45 41.90
C ARG A 467 -9.80 -18.91 41.69
N ILE A 468 -9.12 -19.38 40.66
CA ILE A 468 -7.89 -18.77 40.15
C ILE A 468 -8.29 -17.83 39.04
N LYS A 469 -7.92 -16.56 39.15
CA LYS A 469 -8.17 -15.49 38.18
C LYS A 469 -6.88 -14.77 37.86
N TYR A 470 -6.90 -13.95 36.81
CA TYR A 470 -5.76 -13.19 36.33
C TYR A 470 -6.02 -11.68 36.40
N ASN A 471 -5.01 -10.92 36.86
CA ASN A 471 -5.02 -9.46 36.88
C ASN A 471 -3.73 -8.96 36.24
N LYS A 472 -3.82 -7.96 35.36
CA LYS A 472 -2.66 -7.40 34.66
C LYS A 472 -1.59 -6.82 35.59
N VAL A 473 -1.98 -6.36 36.78
CA VAL A 473 -1.07 -5.70 37.72
C VAL A 473 -0.23 -6.72 38.51
N PHE A 474 -0.86 -7.75 39.08
CA PHE A 474 -0.14 -8.73 39.91
C PHE A 474 -0.27 -10.19 39.48
N GLY A 475 -0.76 -10.43 38.26
CA GLY A 475 -0.78 -11.77 37.66
C GLY A 475 -1.91 -12.65 38.18
N TYR A 476 -1.65 -13.96 38.24
CA TYR A 476 -2.63 -14.93 38.73
C TYR A 476 -2.78 -14.85 40.25
N TYR A 477 -4.00 -15.01 40.74
CA TYR A 477 -4.33 -14.98 42.15
C TYR A 477 -5.49 -15.95 42.47
N LEU A 478 -5.55 -16.35 43.72
CA LEU A 478 -6.63 -17.13 44.28
C LEU A 478 -7.64 -16.16 44.91
N GLU A 479 -8.88 -16.19 44.48
CA GLU A 479 -9.94 -15.36 45.00
C GLU A 479 -10.80 -16.18 45.97
N VAL A 480 -10.93 -15.70 47.21
CA VAL A 480 -11.70 -16.31 48.29
C VAL A 480 -12.76 -15.33 48.76
N THR A 481 -14.03 -15.72 48.74
CA THR A 481 -15.10 -14.87 49.24
C THR A 481 -15.00 -14.70 50.76
N ASN A 482 -15.51 -13.60 51.28
CA ASN A 482 -15.41 -13.26 52.71
C ASN A 482 -16.00 -14.32 53.64
N SER A 483 -17.00 -15.08 53.21
CA SER A 483 -17.60 -16.16 54.01
C SER A 483 -16.63 -17.31 54.29
N PHE A 484 -15.54 -17.44 53.56
CA PHE A 484 -14.55 -18.51 53.71
C PHE A 484 -13.16 -18.03 54.12
N LYS A 485 -12.99 -16.74 54.45
CA LYS A 485 -11.67 -16.16 54.71
C LYS A 485 -10.96 -16.80 55.93
N ASP A 486 -11.71 -17.36 56.88
CA ASP A 486 -11.15 -18.01 58.08
C ASP A 486 -10.61 -19.43 57.79
N GLN A 487 -10.93 -19.99 56.61
CA GLN A 487 -10.46 -21.30 56.17
C GLN A 487 -9.18 -21.27 55.36
N VAL A 488 -8.62 -20.08 55.16
CA VAL A 488 -7.42 -19.86 54.32
C VAL A 488 -6.18 -20.39 55.06
N PRO A 489 -5.38 -21.27 54.41
CA PRO A 489 -4.13 -21.77 54.98
C PRO A 489 -3.07 -20.67 55.19
N ASP A 490 -2.11 -20.93 56.08
CA ASP A 490 -1.03 -19.99 56.41
C ASP A 490 -0.12 -19.66 55.23
N TYR A 491 0.03 -20.57 54.26
CA TYR A 491 0.89 -20.35 53.07
C TYR A 491 0.25 -19.45 52.02
N TYR A 492 -1.02 -19.07 52.16
CA TYR A 492 -1.66 -18.06 51.32
C TYR A 492 -1.17 -16.67 51.75
N VAL A 493 -0.61 -15.91 50.79
CA VAL A 493 -0.17 -14.55 51.01
C VAL A 493 -1.21 -13.60 50.44
N ARG A 494 -1.83 -12.80 51.28
CA ARG A 494 -2.83 -11.81 50.89
C ARG A 494 -2.21 -10.72 50.03
N LYS A 495 -2.77 -10.45 48.85
CA LYS A 495 -2.35 -9.37 47.94
C LYS A 495 -3.32 -8.22 47.91
N GLN A 496 -4.60 -8.46 48.02
CA GLN A 496 -5.62 -7.42 47.93
C GLN A 496 -6.87 -7.84 48.72
N THR A 497 -7.48 -6.88 49.37
CA THR A 497 -8.79 -7.03 50.05
C THR A 497 -9.83 -6.26 49.22
N LEU A 498 -10.89 -6.97 48.81
CA LEU A 498 -12.04 -6.40 48.12
C LEU A 498 -13.25 -6.35 49.07
N THR A 499 -14.32 -5.70 48.64
CA THR A 499 -15.55 -5.60 49.43
C THR A 499 -16.14 -6.97 49.76
N ASN A 500 -16.14 -7.92 48.80
CA ASN A 500 -16.78 -9.23 48.91
C ASN A 500 -15.81 -10.41 48.92
N ALA A 501 -14.50 -10.16 48.74
CA ALA A 501 -13.51 -11.23 48.61
C ALA A 501 -12.10 -10.75 48.98
N GLU A 502 -11.21 -11.70 49.19
CA GLU A 502 -9.77 -11.44 49.35
C GLU A 502 -9.01 -12.19 48.22
N ARG A 503 -7.92 -11.61 47.78
CA ARG A 503 -7.04 -12.15 46.75
C ARG A 503 -5.71 -12.57 47.35
N TYR A 504 -5.31 -13.82 47.04
CA TYR A 504 -4.12 -14.43 47.61
C TYR A 504 -3.19 -14.94 46.50
N ILE A 505 -1.91 -15.08 46.87
CA ILE A 505 -0.93 -15.81 46.04
C ILE A 505 -0.31 -16.92 46.87
N THR A 506 0.18 -17.96 46.17
CA THR A 506 0.95 -19.05 46.79
C THR A 506 2.25 -19.24 46.01
N PRO A 507 3.30 -19.83 46.62
CA PRO A 507 4.53 -20.13 45.90
C PRO A 507 4.31 -21.02 44.66
N GLU A 508 3.44 -22.01 44.77
CA GLU A 508 3.12 -22.94 43.68
C GLU A 508 2.42 -22.20 42.53
N LEU A 509 1.48 -21.30 42.82
CA LEU A 509 0.80 -20.49 41.82
C LEU A 509 1.79 -19.55 41.11
N LYS A 510 2.74 -18.97 41.83
CA LYS A 510 3.77 -18.10 41.25
C LYS A 510 4.73 -18.87 40.34
N GLU A 511 5.09 -20.10 40.67
CA GLU A 511 5.90 -20.95 39.78
C GLU A 511 5.18 -21.26 38.47
N LEU A 512 3.90 -21.62 38.53
CA LEU A 512 3.08 -21.87 37.38
C LEU A 512 2.93 -20.61 36.52
N GLU A 513 2.70 -19.45 37.14
CA GLU A 513 2.62 -18.17 36.47
C GLU A 513 3.90 -17.86 35.68
N ASP A 514 5.06 -18.03 36.27
CA ASP A 514 6.35 -17.77 35.64
C ASP A 514 6.55 -18.68 34.41
N ILE A 515 6.17 -19.94 34.48
CA ILE A 515 6.24 -20.89 33.38
C ILE A 515 5.28 -20.49 32.27
N ILE A 516 4.03 -20.19 32.60
CA ILE A 516 2.98 -19.86 31.63
C ILE A 516 3.27 -18.55 30.91
N LEU A 517 3.55 -17.48 31.65
CA LEU A 517 3.81 -16.18 31.09
C LEU A 517 5.13 -16.15 30.31
N GLY A 518 6.14 -16.86 30.79
CA GLY A 518 7.41 -17.02 30.09
C GLY A 518 7.23 -17.73 28.75
N ALA A 519 6.42 -18.79 28.70
CA ALA A 519 6.11 -19.49 27.48
C ALA A 519 5.31 -18.62 26.50
N GLU A 520 4.33 -17.88 26.98
CA GLU A 520 3.53 -16.96 26.16
C GLU A 520 4.37 -15.85 25.54
N ASP A 521 5.25 -15.22 26.31
CA ASP A 521 6.14 -14.16 25.84
C ASP A 521 7.12 -14.68 24.79
N LYS A 522 7.72 -15.85 25.02
CA LYS A 522 8.62 -16.49 24.08
C LYS A 522 7.91 -16.90 22.80
N LEU A 523 6.72 -17.45 22.92
CA LEU A 523 5.89 -17.84 21.79
C LEU A 523 5.55 -16.62 20.93
N PHE A 524 5.11 -15.56 21.55
CA PHE A 524 4.78 -14.31 20.87
C PHE A 524 5.96 -13.76 20.07
N SER A 525 7.13 -13.66 20.70
CA SER A 525 8.35 -13.18 20.04
C SER A 525 8.79 -14.09 18.90
N LEU A 526 8.70 -15.40 19.10
CA LEU A 526 9.08 -16.37 18.09
C LEU A 526 8.14 -16.34 16.88
N GLU A 527 6.82 -16.28 17.11
CA GLU A 527 5.84 -16.15 16.02
C GLU A 527 6.05 -14.87 15.22
N TYR A 528 6.31 -13.76 15.90
CA TYR A 528 6.62 -12.49 15.24
C TYR A 528 7.86 -12.61 14.34
N ASN A 529 8.94 -13.19 14.86
CA ASN A 529 10.18 -13.35 14.11
C ASN A 529 10.00 -14.28 12.91
N LEU A 530 9.28 -15.38 13.08
CA LEU A 530 9.01 -16.32 11.99
C LEU A 530 8.11 -15.70 10.92
N PHE A 531 7.09 -14.95 11.32
CA PHE A 531 6.24 -14.21 10.39
C PHE A 531 7.06 -13.20 9.60
N SER A 532 7.92 -12.45 10.27
CA SER A 532 8.81 -11.46 9.63
C SER A 532 9.76 -12.14 8.64
N ASP A 533 10.29 -13.31 8.98
CA ASP A 533 11.16 -14.09 8.08
C ASP A 533 10.42 -14.58 6.84
N VAL A 534 9.21 -15.09 7.00
CA VAL A 534 8.36 -15.52 5.87
C VAL A 534 8.07 -14.32 4.95
N ARG A 535 7.67 -13.20 5.54
CA ARG A 535 7.40 -11.96 4.79
C ARG A 535 8.64 -11.50 4.03
N GLU A 536 9.82 -11.55 4.66
CA GLU A 536 11.08 -11.20 4.02
C GLU A 536 11.45 -12.14 2.87
N GLN A 537 11.23 -13.45 3.01
CA GLN A 537 11.43 -14.40 1.94
C GLN A 537 10.55 -14.11 0.73
N ILE A 538 9.30 -13.72 0.96
CA ILE A 538 8.40 -13.29 -0.12
C ILE A 538 8.90 -11.98 -0.74
N ALA A 539 9.33 -11.02 0.08
CA ALA A 539 9.83 -9.73 -0.40
C ALA A 539 11.03 -9.88 -1.35
N LYS A 540 11.90 -10.85 -1.12
CA LYS A 540 13.04 -11.13 -2.00
C LYS A 540 12.65 -11.53 -3.41
N GLU A 541 11.42 -12.02 -3.59
CA GLU A 541 10.90 -12.47 -4.88
C GLU A 541 10.04 -11.39 -5.57
N VAL A 542 10.24 -10.13 -5.21
CA VAL A 542 9.45 -9.00 -5.73
C VAL A 542 9.45 -8.93 -7.25
N GLU A 543 10.58 -9.20 -7.90
CA GLU A 543 10.69 -9.17 -9.36
C GLU A 543 9.77 -10.20 -10.02
N ARG A 544 9.80 -11.45 -9.55
CA ARG A 544 8.94 -12.52 -10.04
C ARG A 544 7.46 -12.18 -9.86
N ILE A 545 7.12 -11.66 -8.70
CA ILE A 545 5.74 -11.32 -8.34
C ILE A 545 5.23 -10.17 -9.22
N GLN A 546 6.03 -9.14 -9.43
CA GLN A 546 5.64 -8.01 -10.29
C GLN A 546 5.45 -8.43 -11.74
N LYS A 547 6.31 -9.29 -12.27
CA LYS A 547 6.15 -9.82 -13.64
C LYS A 547 4.84 -10.58 -13.79
N THR A 548 4.53 -11.44 -12.85
CA THR A 548 3.27 -12.21 -12.85
C THR A 548 2.07 -11.29 -12.70
N ALA A 549 2.14 -10.30 -11.81
CA ALA A 549 1.08 -9.32 -11.62
C ALA A 549 0.77 -8.56 -12.93
N LYS A 550 1.78 -8.17 -13.67
CA LYS A 550 1.62 -7.51 -14.98
C LYS A 550 1.00 -8.43 -16.02
N ALA A 551 1.39 -9.70 -16.04
CA ALA A 551 0.79 -10.70 -16.91
C ALA A 551 -0.69 -10.92 -16.58
N VAL A 552 -1.04 -10.99 -15.30
CA VAL A 552 -2.43 -11.09 -14.83
C VAL A 552 -3.23 -9.86 -15.27
N ALA A 553 -2.69 -8.67 -15.07
CA ALA A 553 -3.34 -7.42 -15.48
C ALA A 553 -3.60 -7.40 -17.00
N ALA A 554 -2.62 -7.80 -17.79
CA ALA A 554 -2.72 -7.83 -19.25
C ALA A 554 -3.83 -8.77 -19.73
N ILE A 555 -3.84 -10.02 -19.26
CA ILE A 555 -4.89 -10.96 -19.69
C ILE A 555 -6.28 -10.53 -19.22
N ASP A 556 -6.38 -9.92 -18.06
CA ASP A 556 -7.64 -9.37 -17.55
C ASP A 556 -8.18 -8.26 -18.46
N VAL A 557 -7.31 -7.35 -18.91
CA VAL A 557 -7.68 -6.28 -19.84
C VAL A 557 -8.20 -6.86 -21.15
N PHE A 558 -7.48 -7.79 -21.76
CA PHE A 558 -7.87 -8.36 -23.05
C PHE A 558 -9.13 -9.21 -22.95
N ALA A 559 -9.31 -9.95 -21.86
CA ALA A 559 -10.54 -10.68 -21.58
C ALA A 559 -11.74 -9.72 -21.43
N SER A 560 -11.54 -8.58 -20.78
CA SER A 560 -12.57 -7.54 -20.67
C SER A 560 -12.92 -6.96 -22.04
N LEU A 561 -11.93 -6.56 -22.82
CA LEU A 561 -12.16 -6.00 -24.17
C LEU A 561 -12.84 -6.99 -25.09
N ALA A 562 -12.44 -8.26 -25.05
CA ALA A 562 -13.05 -9.32 -25.84
C ALA A 562 -14.53 -9.51 -25.46
N LEU A 563 -14.82 -9.56 -24.16
CA LEU A 563 -16.19 -9.71 -23.66
C LEU A 563 -17.08 -8.54 -24.09
N VAL A 564 -16.59 -7.31 -23.93
CA VAL A 564 -17.33 -6.09 -24.30
C VAL A 564 -17.58 -6.06 -25.81
N ALA A 565 -16.58 -6.40 -26.62
CA ALA A 565 -16.72 -6.46 -28.07
C ALA A 565 -17.81 -7.45 -28.51
N GLU A 566 -17.85 -8.62 -27.88
CA GLU A 566 -18.88 -9.62 -28.17
C GLU A 566 -20.27 -9.16 -27.75
N ARG A 567 -20.41 -8.72 -26.49
CA ARG A 567 -21.71 -8.30 -25.94
C ARG A 567 -22.31 -7.12 -26.69
N ASN A 568 -21.49 -6.20 -27.16
CA ASN A 568 -21.95 -4.98 -27.83
C ASN A 568 -21.87 -5.07 -29.35
N ASN A 569 -21.56 -6.23 -29.90
CA ASN A 569 -21.45 -6.46 -31.34
C ASN A 569 -20.47 -5.52 -32.02
N TYR A 570 -19.32 -5.32 -31.39
CA TYR A 570 -18.22 -4.56 -31.99
C TYR A 570 -17.50 -5.42 -33.02
N VAL A 571 -17.02 -4.77 -34.09
CA VAL A 571 -16.22 -5.43 -35.10
C VAL A 571 -14.75 -5.02 -34.99
N CYS A 572 -13.86 -5.86 -35.48
CA CYS A 572 -12.44 -5.53 -35.52
C CYS A 572 -12.17 -4.63 -36.74
N PRO A 573 -11.79 -3.37 -36.56
CA PRO A 573 -11.53 -2.47 -37.68
C PRO A 573 -10.25 -2.89 -38.42
N LYS A 574 -10.24 -2.63 -39.73
CA LYS A 574 -9.03 -2.80 -40.54
C LYS A 574 -8.18 -1.55 -40.39
N MET A 575 -6.94 -1.73 -40.00
CA MET A 575 -6.00 -0.62 -39.81
C MET A 575 -5.30 -0.29 -41.12
N ASN A 576 -5.14 1.00 -41.42
CA ASN A 576 -4.40 1.48 -42.57
C ASN A 576 -3.46 2.63 -42.17
N GLU A 577 -2.49 2.91 -43.05
CA GLU A 577 -1.53 4.00 -42.86
C GLU A 577 -1.79 5.17 -43.82
N LYS A 578 -2.96 5.19 -44.46
CA LYS A 578 -3.33 6.15 -45.51
C LYS A 578 -3.96 7.43 -44.96
N GLY A 579 -4.20 7.51 -43.65
CA GLY A 579 -4.88 8.63 -43.04
C GLY A 579 -6.38 8.68 -43.34
N VAL A 580 -6.98 7.54 -43.68
CA VAL A 580 -8.40 7.43 -44.02
C VAL A 580 -9.17 6.81 -42.87
N ILE A 581 -10.30 7.44 -42.50
CA ILE A 581 -11.28 6.88 -41.57
C ILE A 581 -12.56 6.62 -42.36
N ASP A 582 -12.94 5.33 -42.51
CA ASP A 582 -14.15 4.91 -43.19
C ASP A 582 -14.97 4.01 -42.28
N ILE A 583 -16.06 4.54 -41.77
CA ILE A 583 -16.93 3.85 -40.81
C ILE A 583 -18.31 3.65 -41.47
N LYS A 584 -18.76 2.41 -41.55
CA LYS A 584 -20.10 2.05 -41.98
C LYS A 584 -20.95 1.68 -40.77
N ASN A 585 -22.15 2.24 -40.67
CA ASN A 585 -23.08 1.99 -39.56
C ASN A 585 -22.42 2.25 -38.20
N GLY A 586 -21.73 3.39 -38.09
CA GLY A 586 -21.05 3.80 -36.84
C GLY A 586 -22.02 4.03 -35.72
N ARG A 587 -21.63 3.55 -34.54
CA ARG A 587 -22.40 3.73 -33.29
C ARG A 587 -21.52 4.38 -32.24
N HIS A 588 -22.13 5.15 -31.37
CA HIS A 588 -21.40 5.72 -30.23
C HIS A 588 -21.43 4.74 -29.06
N PRO A 589 -20.29 4.21 -28.62
CA PRO A 589 -20.26 3.12 -27.62
C PRO A 589 -20.86 3.53 -26.28
N VAL A 590 -20.73 4.80 -25.88
CA VAL A 590 -21.28 5.29 -24.61
C VAL A 590 -22.75 5.65 -24.77
N VAL A 591 -23.07 6.42 -25.79
CA VAL A 591 -24.46 6.91 -26.01
C VAL A 591 -25.43 5.74 -26.15
N GLU A 592 -25.05 4.70 -26.91
CA GLU A 592 -25.93 3.53 -27.07
C GLU A 592 -26.19 2.77 -25.77
N GLN A 593 -25.30 2.87 -24.78
CA GLN A 593 -25.46 2.26 -23.46
C GLN A 593 -26.27 3.13 -22.49
N MET A 594 -26.34 4.44 -22.75
CA MET A 594 -27.02 5.41 -21.89
C MET A 594 -28.42 5.76 -22.34
N ILE A 595 -28.79 5.41 -23.58
CA ILE A 595 -30.12 5.65 -24.10
C ILE A 595 -31.11 4.70 -23.44
N GLU A 596 -32.13 5.26 -22.81
CA GLU A 596 -33.27 4.52 -22.24
C GLU A 596 -34.43 4.56 -23.25
N ASN A 597 -35.02 3.42 -23.58
CA ASN A 597 -36.22 3.27 -24.41
C ASN A 597 -36.08 3.60 -25.92
N ASP A 598 -34.93 4.04 -26.39
CA ASP A 598 -34.66 4.33 -27.79
C ASP A 598 -33.50 3.49 -28.32
N MET A 599 -33.50 3.24 -29.63
CA MET A 599 -32.37 2.58 -30.30
C MET A 599 -31.42 3.64 -30.87
N PHE A 600 -30.11 3.40 -30.78
CA PHE A 600 -29.13 4.27 -31.41
C PHE A 600 -29.21 4.11 -32.94
N ILE A 601 -29.32 5.23 -33.66
CA ILE A 601 -29.34 5.24 -35.11
C ILE A 601 -27.90 5.29 -35.62
N ALA A 602 -27.50 4.25 -36.34
CA ALA A 602 -26.17 4.17 -36.92
C ALA A 602 -25.96 5.17 -38.06
N ASN A 603 -24.75 5.68 -38.18
CA ASN A 603 -24.36 6.64 -39.22
C ASN A 603 -23.03 6.24 -39.87
N ASP A 604 -22.90 6.59 -41.14
CA ASP A 604 -21.63 6.41 -41.85
C ASP A 604 -20.76 7.65 -41.66
N THR A 605 -19.45 7.43 -41.57
CA THR A 605 -18.47 8.49 -41.51
C THR A 605 -17.31 8.18 -42.44
N TYR A 606 -16.90 9.17 -43.24
CA TYR A 606 -15.74 9.07 -44.08
C TYR A 606 -14.89 10.33 -43.97
N LEU A 607 -13.59 10.17 -43.64
CA LEU A 607 -12.63 11.25 -43.52
C LEU A 607 -11.33 10.92 -44.24
#